data_6f94b0cff0f03257bcbb170d1881516d
#
_entry.id   6f94b0cff0f03257bcbb170d1881516d
#
_cell.length_a   1.000
_cell.length_b   1.000
_cell.length_c   1.000
_cell.angle_alpha   90.00
_cell.angle_beta   90.00
_cell.angle_gamma   90.00
#
_symmetry.space_group_name_H-M   'P 1'
#
loop_
_entity.id
_entity.type
_entity.pdbx_description
1 polymer ?
#
loop_
_entity_poly.entity_id
_entity_poly.type
_entity_poly.pdbx_seq_one_letter_code
_entity_poly.pdbx_strand_id
1 'polypeptide(L)'
;VRIKIVLAIFISVWIALLVRVYYISIKSNAYYEEIAKQNAVKVEDLAPLRGVILDRNLNPLSVNRLGFSIGIKPRLSLKASRDMLDEEIAFLSSVLPDFSVKELTREYLKADSAYNHDFVEVIPFIPYDKLIPQFAKIAQHDNLRIKITSKRHYPHGTLASHVIGYVGKSNAQDVAEDETAKLVGFSGKTGIEKFYNTVLQGVKGEKRPK
;
A
#
# COMPACT_ATOMS: atom_id res chain seq x y z
N VAL A 1 19.74 8.41 66.69
CA VAL A 1 18.30 8.44 66.30
C VAL A 1 18.13 8.87 64.82
N ARG A 2 18.77 9.96 64.35
CA ARG A 2 18.58 10.54 63.02
C ARG A 2 19.00 9.59 61.88
N ILE A 3 20.14 8.85 62.04
CA ILE A 3 20.64 7.90 61.05
C ILE A 3 19.67 6.70 60.86
N LYS A 4 19.10 6.19 61.96
CA LYS A 4 18.13 5.09 61.94
C LYS A 4 16.86 5.46 61.16
N ILE A 5 16.41 6.72 61.30
CA ILE A 5 15.23 7.24 60.58
C ILE A 5 15.53 7.33 59.06
N VAL A 6 16.69 7.88 58.70
CA VAL A 6 17.11 7.99 57.31
C VAL A 6 17.23 6.61 56.68
N LEU A 7 17.83 5.66 57.37
CA LEU A 7 17.96 4.27 56.89
C LEU A 7 16.58 3.60 56.71
N ALA A 8 15.66 3.81 57.65
CA ALA A 8 14.30 3.28 57.56
C ALA A 8 13.54 3.83 56.34
N ILE A 9 13.66 5.15 56.08
CA ILE A 9 13.06 5.78 54.89
C ILE A 9 13.67 5.17 53.61
N PHE A 10 14.98 5.05 53.56
CA PHE A 10 15.66 4.48 52.38
C PHE A 10 15.21 3.02 52.10
N ILE A 11 15.14 2.18 53.12
CA ILE A 11 14.64 0.82 53.01
C ILE A 11 13.18 0.79 52.56
N SER A 12 12.32 1.68 53.05
CA SER A 12 10.92 1.75 52.65
C SER A 12 10.75 2.12 51.16
N VAL A 13 11.54 3.09 50.69
CA VAL A 13 11.55 3.46 49.28
C VAL A 13 12.02 2.30 48.43
N TRP A 14 13.04 1.56 48.86
CA TRP A 14 13.58 0.41 48.15
C TRP A 14 12.55 -0.73 48.04
N ILE A 15 11.84 -1.03 49.14
CA ILE A 15 10.76 -2.02 49.12
C ILE A 15 9.63 -1.58 48.18
N ALA A 16 9.24 -0.30 48.22
CA ALA A 16 8.20 0.23 47.33
C ALA A 16 8.58 0.07 45.83
N LEU A 17 9.85 0.32 45.49
CA LEU A 17 10.36 0.09 44.12
C LEU A 17 10.32 -1.38 43.72
N LEU A 18 10.74 -2.30 44.61
CA LEU A 18 10.67 -3.73 44.35
C LEU A 18 9.24 -4.21 44.11
N VAL A 19 8.30 -3.77 44.94
CA VAL A 19 6.87 -4.08 44.77
C VAL A 19 6.36 -3.53 43.43
N ARG A 20 6.80 -2.32 43.06
CA ARG A 20 6.42 -1.71 41.77
C ARG A 20 6.94 -2.49 40.56
N VAL A 21 8.22 -2.90 40.61
CA VAL A 21 8.84 -3.73 39.59
C VAL A 21 8.15 -5.08 39.48
N TYR A 22 7.87 -5.73 40.62
CA TYR A 22 7.11 -6.98 40.63
C TYR A 22 5.73 -6.83 39.97
N TYR A 23 5.01 -5.78 40.31
CA TYR A 23 3.67 -5.53 39.74
C TYR A 23 3.72 -5.35 38.23
N ILE A 24 4.67 -4.55 37.73
CA ILE A 24 4.81 -4.29 36.28
C ILE A 24 5.28 -5.56 35.55
N SER A 25 6.29 -6.29 36.09
CA SER A 25 6.91 -7.42 35.42
C SER A 25 6.05 -8.69 35.40
N ILE A 26 5.27 -8.92 36.46
CA ILE A 26 4.54 -10.18 36.61
C ILE A 26 3.03 -9.98 36.42
N LYS A 27 2.45 -9.02 37.09
CA LYS A 27 0.98 -8.87 37.09
C LYS A 27 0.45 -8.16 35.86
N SER A 28 1.20 -7.20 35.31
CA SER A 28 0.79 -6.47 34.10
C SER A 28 1.33 -7.09 32.80
N ASN A 29 2.11 -8.15 32.90
CA ASN A 29 2.77 -8.74 31.72
C ASN A 29 1.76 -9.22 30.68
N ALA A 30 0.68 -9.88 31.08
CA ALA A 30 -0.37 -10.34 30.17
C ALA A 30 -1.02 -9.20 29.36
N TYR A 31 -1.27 -8.07 30.00
CA TYR A 31 -1.83 -6.89 29.34
C TYR A 31 -0.85 -6.27 28.33
N TYR A 32 0.40 -6.12 28.71
CA TYR A 32 1.42 -5.58 27.82
C TYR A 32 1.80 -6.57 26.71
N GLU A 33 1.76 -7.86 26.97
CA GLU A 33 1.97 -8.90 25.97
C GLU A 33 0.86 -8.89 24.92
N GLU A 34 -0.38 -8.69 25.31
CA GLU A 34 -1.50 -8.57 24.39
C GLU A 34 -1.39 -7.30 23.53
N ILE A 35 -1.05 -6.16 24.10
CA ILE A 35 -0.77 -4.92 23.36
C ILE A 35 0.43 -5.10 22.43
N ALA A 36 1.49 -5.76 22.88
CA ALA A 36 2.66 -6.02 22.06
C ALA A 36 2.33 -6.94 20.88
N LYS A 37 1.51 -7.98 21.09
CA LYS A 37 1.01 -8.86 20.03
C LYS A 37 0.13 -8.10 19.03
N GLN A 38 -0.78 -7.24 19.51
CA GLN A 38 -1.61 -6.41 18.63
C GLN A 38 -0.78 -5.43 17.80
N ASN A 39 0.27 -4.84 18.38
CA ASN A 39 1.19 -3.94 17.69
C ASN A 39 2.19 -4.66 16.77
N ALA A 40 2.55 -5.91 17.09
CA ALA A 40 3.46 -6.71 16.28
C ALA A 40 2.78 -7.31 15.03
N VAL A 41 1.45 -7.52 15.09
CA VAL A 41 0.68 -8.00 13.94
C VAL A 41 0.30 -6.81 13.07
N LYS A 42 1.16 -6.43 12.15
CA LYS A 42 0.82 -5.48 11.10
C LYS A 42 -0.17 -6.13 10.14
N VAL A 43 -1.45 -5.91 10.37
CA VAL A 43 -2.49 -6.30 9.42
C VAL A 43 -2.31 -5.47 8.15
N GLU A 44 -2.05 -6.11 7.04
CA GLU A 44 -1.96 -5.47 5.73
C GLU A 44 -3.31 -5.63 5.03
N ASP A 45 -3.99 -4.50 4.79
CA ASP A 45 -5.23 -4.49 4.03
C ASP A 45 -4.94 -4.85 2.56
N LEU A 46 -5.62 -5.86 2.05
CA LEU A 46 -5.52 -6.26 0.65
C LEU A 46 -6.65 -5.62 -0.16
N ALA A 47 -6.26 -4.93 -1.22
CA ALA A 47 -7.21 -4.37 -2.17
C ALA A 47 -7.96 -5.50 -2.90
N PRO A 48 -9.31 -5.49 -2.87
CA PRO A 48 -10.11 -6.46 -3.61
C PRO A 48 -9.99 -6.24 -5.12
N LEU A 49 -10.19 -7.31 -5.88
CA LEU A 49 -10.36 -7.23 -7.32
C LEU A 49 -11.78 -6.79 -7.64
N ARG A 50 -11.91 -5.81 -8.54
CA ARG A 50 -13.21 -5.31 -8.98
C ARG A 50 -14.00 -6.39 -9.70
N GLY A 51 -15.31 -6.50 -9.43
CA GLY A 51 -16.21 -7.47 -10.08
C GLY A 51 -16.25 -7.32 -11.60
N VAL A 52 -16.50 -8.40 -12.31
CA VAL A 52 -16.64 -8.43 -13.79
C VAL A 52 -18.06 -8.00 -14.16
N ILE A 53 -18.22 -7.35 -15.31
CA ILE A 53 -19.53 -7.07 -15.90
C ILE A 53 -19.68 -7.97 -17.13
N LEU A 54 -20.74 -8.76 -17.13
CA LEU A 54 -21.06 -9.69 -18.20
C LEU A 54 -22.38 -9.31 -18.86
N ASP A 55 -22.56 -9.71 -20.11
CA ASP A 55 -23.88 -9.66 -20.76
C ASP A 55 -24.77 -10.84 -20.34
N ARG A 56 -26.01 -10.91 -20.85
CA ARG A 56 -26.94 -12.02 -20.59
C ARG A 56 -26.45 -13.39 -21.07
N ASN A 57 -25.49 -13.41 -21.99
CA ASN A 57 -24.90 -14.62 -22.56
C ASN A 57 -23.55 -14.96 -21.89
N LEU A 58 -23.22 -14.27 -20.76
CA LEU A 58 -21.95 -14.38 -20.04
C LEU A 58 -20.71 -13.90 -20.81
N ASN A 59 -20.88 -13.13 -21.89
CA ASN A 59 -19.74 -12.50 -22.55
C ASN A 59 -19.22 -11.33 -21.73
N PRO A 60 -17.90 -11.17 -21.59
CA PRO A 60 -17.32 -10.14 -20.77
C PRO A 60 -17.44 -8.75 -21.42
N LEU A 61 -18.13 -7.83 -20.75
CA LEU A 61 -18.24 -6.41 -21.14
C LEU A 61 -17.16 -5.56 -20.44
N SER A 62 -16.78 -5.93 -19.22
CA SER A 62 -15.73 -5.26 -18.48
C SER A 62 -15.04 -6.25 -17.54
N VAL A 63 -13.71 -6.36 -17.64
CA VAL A 63 -12.87 -7.30 -16.90
C VAL A 63 -11.66 -6.59 -16.29
N ASN A 64 -10.95 -7.27 -15.39
CA ASN A 64 -9.69 -6.79 -14.85
C ASN A 64 -8.53 -7.47 -15.58
N ARG A 65 -7.62 -6.68 -16.12
CA ARG A 65 -6.37 -7.17 -16.68
C ARG A 65 -5.32 -7.09 -15.58
N LEU A 66 -4.78 -8.24 -15.20
CA LEU A 66 -3.72 -8.31 -14.19
C LEU A 66 -2.40 -7.81 -14.75
N GLY A 67 -1.62 -7.19 -13.90
CA GLY A 67 -0.31 -6.66 -14.21
C GLY A 67 0.43 -6.30 -12.93
N PHE A 68 1.45 -5.49 -13.10
CA PHE A 68 2.31 -5.04 -12.01
C PHE A 68 2.46 -3.53 -12.03
N SER A 69 2.63 -2.94 -10.86
CA SER A 69 3.13 -1.58 -10.69
C SER A 69 4.56 -1.62 -10.16
N ILE A 70 5.36 -0.60 -10.47
CA ILE A 70 6.72 -0.46 -9.97
C ILE A 70 6.80 0.83 -9.18
N GLY A 71 7.28 0.71 -7.94
CA GLY A 71 7.58 1.82 -7.06
C GLY A 71 9.08 1.94 -6.80
N ILE A 72 9.54 3.17 -6.60
CA ILE A 72 10.90 3.51 -6.19
C ILE A 72 10.87 3.93 -4.72
N LYS A 73 11.92 3.60 -3.98
CA LYS A 73 12.10 3.98 -2.57
C LYS A 73 11.89 5.49 -2.38
N PRO A 74 11.17 5.91 -1.32
CA PRO A 74 10.90 7.34 -1.09
C PRO A 74 12.15 8.11 -0.69
N ARG A 75 12.09 9.44 -0.81
CA ARG A 75 13.11 10.41 -0.37
C ARG A 75 14.44 10.35 -1.14
N LEU A 76 14.49 9.73 -2.30
CA LEU A 76 15.68 9.78 -3.15
C LEU A 76 15.79 11.10 -3.94
N SER A 77 14.79 11.99 -3.88
CA SER A 77 14.85 13.34 -4.45
C SER A 77 15.82 14.27 -3.70
N LEU A 78 16.26 13.91 -2.49
CA LEU A 78 17.22 14.68 -1.70
C LEU A 78 18.61 14.66 -2.35
N LYS A 79 19.35 15.81 -2.26
CA LYS A 79 20.66 15.99 -2.88
C LYS A 79 21.65 14.84 -2.60
N ALA A 80 21.65 14.31 -1.38
CA ALA A 80 22.55 13.23 -0.97
C ALA A 80 22.24 11.85 -1.61
N SER A 81 21.04 11.65 -2.14
CA SER A 81 20.56 10.36 -2.67
C SER A 81 20.16 10.46 -4.14
N ARG A 82 20.40 11.61 -4.77
CA ARG A 82 19.97 11.88 -6.15
C ARG A 82 20.60 10.94 -7.17
N ASP A 83 21.87 10.65 -7.00
CA ASP A 83 22.62 9.74 -7.89
C ASP A 83 21.99 8.35 -7.90
N MET A 84 21.53 7.84 -6.73
CA MET A 84 20.82 6.56 -6.62
C MET A 84 19.48 6.58 -7.37
N LEU A 85 18.76 7.70 -7.33
CA LEU A 85 17.51 7.85 -8.08
C LEU A 85 17.77 7.79 -9.59
N ASP A 86 18.77 8.53 -10.05
CA ASP A 86 19.10 8.61 -11.47
C ASP A 86 19.61 7.26 -12.00
N GLU A 87 20.33 6.49 -11.19
CA GLU A 87 20.74 5.11 -11.46
C GLU A 87 19.53 4.16 -11.61
N GLU A 88 18.60 4.17 -10.65
CA GLU A 88 17.41 3.31 -10.68
C GLU A 88 16.47 3.67 -11.85
N ILE A 89 16.32 4.95 -12.16
CA ILE A 89 15.52 5.41 -13.31
C ILE A 89 16.17 5.01 -14.63
N ALA A 90 17.49 5.16 -14.75
CA ALA A 90 18.23 4.74 -15.94
C ALA A 90 18.11 3.22 -16.15
N PHE A 91 18.25 2.45 -15.06
CA PHE A 91 18.05 1.01 -15.08
C PHE A 91 16.64 0.64 -15.54
N LEU A 92 15.59 1.22 -14.93
CA LEU A 92 14.20 0.94 -15.32
C LEU A 92 13.94 1.28 -16.80
N SER A 93 14.44 2.41 -17.28
CA SER A 93 14.31 2.79 -18.70
C SER A 93 15.04 1.83 -19.64
N SER A 94 16.17 1.24 -19.23
CA SER A 94 16.91 0.26 -20.01
C SER A 94 16.19 -1.08 -20.11
N VAL A 95 15.52 -1.50 -19.02
CA VAL A 95 14.79 -2.77 -18.92
C VAL A 95 13.38 -2.67 -19.51
N LEU A 96 12.78 -1.49 -19.43
CA LEU A 96 11.42 -1.20 -19.89
C LEU A 96 11.44 0.00 -20.86
N PRO A 97 11.80 -0.21 -22.14
CA PRO A 97 11.98 0.87 -23.10
C PRO A 97 10.70 1.67 -23.43
N ASP A 98 9.53 1.16 -23.06
CA ASP A 98 8.25 1.88 -23.19
C ASP A 98 8.19 3.13 -22.28
N PHE A 99 9.08 3.24 -21.26
CA PHE A 99 9.10 4.34 -20.29
C PHE A 99 10.40 5.13 -20.39
N SER A 100 10.28 6.42 -20.70
CA SER A 100 11.45 7.28 -20.82
C SER A 100 11.97 7.77 -19.46
N VAL A 101 13.29 8.00 -19.37
CA VAL A 101 13.94 8.56 -18.17
C VAL A 101 13.24 9.85 -17.69
N LYS A 102 12.90 10.75 -18.64
CA LYS A 102 12.24 12.03 -18.33
C LYS A 102 10.86 11.83 -17.69
N GLU A 103 10.11 10.86 -18.18
CA GLU A 103 8.76 10.55 -17.67
C GLU A 103 8.82 9.95 -16.27
N LEU A 104 9.67 8.95 -16.05
CA LEU A 104 9.87 8.32 -14.74
C LEU A 104 10.36 9.34 -13.70
N THR A 105 11.33 10.18 -14.05
CA THR A 105 11.82 11.25 -13.16
C THR A 105 10.70 12.23 -12.79
N ARG A 106 9.90 12.66 -13.77
CA ARG A 106 8.78 13.57 -13.53
C ARG A 106 7.73 12.97 -12.60
N GLU A 107 7.31 11.73 -12.85
CA GLU A 107 6.30 11.07 -12.01
C GLU A 107 6.83 10.83 -10.59
N TYR A 108 8.11 10.45 -10.45
CA TYR A 108 8.75 10.31 -9.15
C TYR A 108 8.77 11.64 -8.37
N LEU A 109 9.30 12.72 -8.97
CA LEU A 109 9.41 14.02 -8.31
C LEU A 109 8.06 14.64 -7.97
N LYS A 110 7.02 14.35 -8.74
CA LYS A 110 5.65 14.80 -8.47
C LYS A 110 5.04 14.13 -7.25
N ALA A 111 5.38 12.87 -7.00
CA ALA A 111 4.79 12.05 -5.96
C ALA A 111 5.68 11.91 -4.72
N ASP A 112 6.99 12.15 -4.83
CA ASP A 112 7.92 12.07 -3.70
C ASP A 112 7.78 13.26 -2.76
N SER A 113 7.77 12.99 -1.47
CA SER A 113 7.75 13.99 -0.42
C SER A 113 8.56 13.54 0.79
N ALA A 114 9.04 14.51 1.61
CA ALA A 114 9.79 14.24 2.83
C ALA A 114 9.00 13.39 3.86
N TYR A 115 7.68 13.35 3.74
CA TYR A 115 6.77 12.62 4.64
C TYR A 115 6.39 11.24 4.12
N ASN A 116 6.81 10.88 2.90
CA ASN A 116 6.52 9.55 2.35
C ASN A 116 7.33 8.49 3.10
N HIS A 117 6.63 7.46 3.55
CA HIS A 117 7.22 6.29 4.21
C HIS A 117 7.09 5.03 3.35
N ASP A 118 6.26 5.05 2.32
CA ASP A 118 6.06 3.94 1.37
C ASP A 118 6.68 4.26 0.01
N PHE A 119 6.88 3.23 -0.79
CA PHE A 119 7.45 3.36 -2.13
C PHE A 119 6.58 4.24 -3.02
N VAL A 120 7.24 5.13 -3.76
CA VAL A 120 6.62 6.05 -4.73
C VAL A 120 6.36 5.30 -6.02
N GLU A 121 5.10 5.11 -6.37
CA GLU A 121 4.70 4.43 -7.59
C GLU A 121 5.01 5.32 -8.81
N VAL A 122 5.95 4.86 -9.64
CA VAL A 122 6.38 5.58 -10.87
C VAL A 122 5.76 4.97 -12.13
N ILE A 123 5.49 3.68 -12.11
CA ILE A 123 4.80 2.97 -13.18
C ILE A 123 3.56 2.30 -12.60
N PRO A 124 2.35 2.83 -12.90
CA PRO A 124 1.12 2.34 -12.29
C PRO A 124 0.65 1.00 -12.85
N PHE A 125 1.03 0.66 -14.09
CA PHE A 125 0.61 -0.60 -14.70
C PHE A 125 1.56 -1.05 -15.80
N ILE A 126 2.01 -2.31 -15.69
CA ILE A 126 2.72 -3.07 -16.75
C ILE A 126 1.99 -4.40 -16.91
N PRO A 127 1.63 -4.81 -18.13
CA PRO A 127 1.04 -6.11 -18.37
C PRO A 127 1.95 -7.25 -17.89
N TYR A 128 1.33 -8.33 -17.43
CA TYR A 128 2.02 -9.50 -16.90
C TYR A 128 3.08 -10.07 -17.86
N ASP A 129 2.72 -10.23 -19.11
CA ASP A 129 3.57 -10.75 -20.18
C ASP A 129 4.82 -9.91 -20.45
N LYS A 130 4.74 -8.58 -20.26
CA LYS A 130 5.87 -7.67 -20.45
C LYS A 130 6.85 -7.64 -19.28
N LEU A 131 6.35 -7.77 -18.04
CA LEU A 131 7.22 -7.68 -16.86
C LEU A 131 7.90 -9.00 -16.52
N ILE A 132 7.25 -10.14 -16.70
CA ILE A 132 7.77 -11.44 -16.26
C ILE A 132 9.20 -11.73 -16.76
N PRO A 133 9.57 -11.47 -18.01
CA PRO A 133 10.94 -11.71 -18.48
C PRO A 133 11.99 -10.88 -17.73
N GLN A 134 11.61 -9.75 -17.18
CA GLN A 134 12.49 -8.80 -16.50
C GLN A 134 12.33 -8.82 -14.96
N PHE A 135 11.36 -9.59 -14.46
CA PHE A 135 10.99 -9.60 -13.05
C PHE A 135 12.19 -9.84 -12.13
N ALA A 136 12.98 -10.88 -12.44
CA ALA A 136 14.14 -11.24 -11.61
C ALA A 136 15.21 -10.15 -11.55
N LYS A 137 15.40 -9.41 -12.65
CA LYS A 137 16.37 -8.30 -12.71
C LYS A 137 15.91 -7.15 -11.83
N ILE A 138 14.62 -6.76 -11.94
CA ILE A 138 14.06 -5.65 -11.17
C ILE A 138 13.97 -6.00 -9.67
N ALA A 139 13.63 -7.25 -9.36
CA ALA A 139 13.51 -7.72 -7.97
C ALA A 139 14.84 -7.79 -7.21
N GLN A 140 15.98 -7.73 -7.89
CA GLN A 140 17.31 -7.67 -7.25
C GLN A 140 17.68 -6.29 -6.72
N HIS A 141 16.94 -5.24 -7.13
CA HIS A 141 17.20 -3.87 -6.70
C HIS A 141 16.40 -3.55 -5.42
N ASP A 142 17.10 -3.31 -4.32
CA ASP A 142 16.50 -3.01 -3.00
C ASP A 142 15.68 -1.69 -2.98
N ASN A 143 15.99 -0.79 -3.90
CA ASN A 143 15.29 0.48 -4.04
C ASN A 143 14.05 0.40 -4.92
N LEU A 144 13.78 -0.76 -5.53
CA LEU A 144 12.62 -0.99 -6.38
C LEU A 144 11.65 -1.96 -5.70
N ARG A 145 10.37 -1.72 -5.87
CA ARG A 145 9.31 -2.62 -5.38
C ARG A 145 8.31 -2.91 -6.49
N ILE A 146 8.09 -4.17 -6.73
CA ILE A 146 7.04 -4.65 -7.63
C ILE A 146 5.81 -4.99 -6.80
N LYS A 147 4.65 -4.44 -7.16
CA LYS A 147 3.35 -4.79 -6.58
C LYS A 147 2.44 -5.35 -7.67
N ILE A 148 1.64 -6.36 -7.32
CA ILE A 148 0.58 -6.87 -8.19
C ILE A 148 -0.52 -5.82 -8.23
N THR A 149 -0.97 -5.46 -9.41
CA THR A 149 -2.05 -4.51 -9.65
C THR A 149 -2.98 -5.00 -10.75
N SER A 150 -4.10 -4.34 -10.92
CA SER A 150 -5.04 -4.64 -11.99
C SER A 150 -5.51 -3.35 -12.66
N LYS A 151 -5.72 -3.42 -13.96
CA LYS A 151 -6.30 -2.33 -14.75
C LYS A 151 -7.61 -2.78 -15.36
N ARG A 152 -8.62 -1.91 -15.26
CA ARG A 152 -9.92 -2.16 -15.90
C ARG A 152 -9.76 -2.20 -17.40
N HIS A 153 -10.33 -3.22 -18.03
CA HIS A 153 -10.28 -3.45 -19.47
C HIS A 153 -11.68 -3.71 -20.01
N TYR A 154 -11.98 -3.06 -21.14
CA TYR A 154 -13.24 -3.16 -21.84
C TYR A 154 -12.98 -3.86 -23.19
N PRO A 155 -13.25 -5.17 -23.31
CA PRO A 155 -12.88 -5.96 -24.50
C PRO A 155 -13.48 -5.44 -25.81
N HIS A 156 -14.66 -4.83 -25.72
CA HIS A 156 -15.38 -4.28 -26.87
C HIS A 156 -15.14 -2.77 -27.10
N GLY A 157 -14.10 -2.22 -26.46
CA GLY A 157 -13.72 -0.81 -26.61
C GLY A 157 -14.83 0.16 -26.20
N THR A 158 -15.27 0.97 -27.14
CA THR A 158 -16.30 2.01 -26.91
C THR A 158 -17.75 1.51 -26.99
N LEU A 159 -17.95 0.21 -27.32
CA LEU A 159 -19.28 -0.37 -27.42
C LEU A 159 -20.03 -0.24 -26.09
N ALA A 160 -21.25 0.31 -26.14
CA ALA A 160 -22.10 0.52 -24.98
C ALA A 160 -21.46 1.36 -23.84
N SER A 161 -20.46 2.19 -24.16
CA SER A 161 -19.71 2.98 -23.16
C SER A 161 -20.62 3.90 -22.30
N HIS A 162 -21.73 4.39 -22.87
CA HIS A 162 -22.71 5.20 -22.13
C HIS A 162 -23.45 4.39 -21.06
N VAL A 163 -23.68 3.10 -21.30
CA VAL A 163 -24.37 2.19 -20.37
C VAL A 163 -23.40 1.63 -19.36
N ILE A 164 -22.27 1.06 -19.83
CA ILE A 164 -21.26 0.43 -18.97
C ILE A 164 -20.57 1.49 -18.11
N GLY A 165 -20.23 2.65 -18.69
CA GLY A 165 -19.44 3.67 -18.03
C GLY A 165 -17.95 3.36 -17.99
N TYR A 166 -17.24 4.02 -17.10
CA TYR A 166 -15.80 3.85 -16.92
C TYR A 166 -15.37 4.01 -15.46
N VAL A 167 -14.17 3.54 -15.17
CA VAL A 167 -13.49 3.64 -13.87
C VAL A 167 -12.42 4.72 -13.94
N GLY A 168 -12.36 5.57 -12.93
CA GLY A 168 -11.35 6.63 -12.80
C GLY A 168 -10.77 6.68 -11.39
N LYS A 169 -9.73 7.50 -11.18
CA LYS A 169 -9.14 7.70 -9.85
C LYS A 169 -10.21 8.13 -8.85
N SER A 170 -10.17 7.54 -7.65
CA SER A 170 -11.06 7.90 -6.55
C SER A 170 -10.80 9.33 -6.09
N ASN A 171 -11.85 10.09 -5.85
CA ASN A 171 -11.80 11.42 -5.25
C ASN A 171 -12.24 11.35 -3.77
N ALA A 172 -12.21 12.47 -3.07
CA ALA A 172 -12.59 12.54 -1.66
C ALA A 172 -14.06 12.12 -1.42
N GLN A 173 -14.95 12.38 -2.36
CA GLN A 173 -16.36 12.00 -2.27
C GLN A 173 -16.51 10.49 -2.43
N ASP A 174 -15.83 9.87 -3.40
CA ASP A 174 -15.85 8.41 -3.58
C ASP A 174 -15.37 7.68 -2.32
N VAL A 175 -14.34 8.22 -1.64
CA VAL A 175 -13.79 7.66 -0.38
C VAL A 175 -14.77 7.85 0.77
N ALA A 176 -15.54 8.94 0.80
CA ALA A 176 -16.57 9.16 1.81
C ALA A 176 -17.77 8.21 1.66
N GLU A 177 -18.10 7.83 0.41
CA GLU A 177 -19.16 6.87 0.10
C GLU A 177 -18.71 5.41 0.33
N ASP A 178 -17.45 5.10 0.04
CA ASP A 178 -16.86 3.77 0.20
C ASP A 178 -15.39 3.87 0.60
N GLU A 179 -15.07 3.51 1.84
CA GLU A 179 -13.71 3.52 2.38
C GLU A 179 -12.74 2.63 1.57
N THR A 180 -13.26 1.56 0.96
CA THR A 180 -12.50 0.64 0.10
C THR A 180 -11.92 1.37 -1.12
N ALA A 181 -12.58 2.45 -1.57
CA ALA A 181 -12.12 3.29 -2.68
C ALA A 181 -10.73 3.92 -2.41
N LYS A 182 -10.39 4.18 -1.14
CA LYS A 182 -9.07 4.68 -0.75
C LYS A 182 -7.98 3.60 -0.97
N LEU A 183 -8.30 2.36 -0.65
CA LEU A 183 -7.37 1.24 -0.76
C LEU A 183 -7.14 0.83 -2.22
N VAL A 184 -8.23 0.79 -2.99
CA VAL A 184 -8.21 0.41 -4.41
C VAL A 184 -7.67 1.54 -5.30
N GLY A 185 -7.92 2.80 -4.92
CA GLY A 185 -7.50 3.99 -5.66
C GLY A 185 -8.36 4.33 -6.89
N PHE A 186 -9.37 3.53 -7.22
CA PHE A 186 -10.24 3.70 -8.37
C PHE A 186 -11.71 3.48 -8.02
N SER A 187 -12.60 4.25 -8.66
CA SER A 187 -14.06 4.18 -8.49
C SER A 187 -14.77 4.29 -9.83
N GLY A 188 -15.99 3.74 -9.93
CA GLY A 188 -16.86 3.94 -11.08
C GLY A 188 -17.32 5.38 -11.20
N LYS A 189 -17.17 5.99 -12.38
CA LYS A 189 -17.50 7.41 -12.61
C LYS A 189 -18.83 7.62 -13.31
N THR A 190 -19.25 6.71 -14.15
CA THR A 190 -20.50 6.79 -14.92
C THR A 190 -21.11 5.41 -15.13
N GLY A 191 -22.36 5.36 -15.59
CA GLY A 191 -23.05 4.15 -16.01
C GLY A 191 -23.17 3.06 -14.93
N ILE A 192 -23.17 1.81 -15.36
CA ILE A 192 -23.21 0.60 -14.49
C ILE A 192 -22.04 0.59 -13.52
N GLU A 193 -20.86 0.98 -13.99
CA GLU A 193 -19.65 1.07 -13.14
C GLU A 193 -19.85 1.97 -11.92
N LYS A 194 -20.55 3.09 -12.07
CA LYS A 194 -20.90 4.00 -10.97
C LYS A 194 -22.06 3.47 -10.14
N PHE A 195 -23.15 3.08 -10.80
CA PHE A 195 -24.38 2.69 -10.12
C PHE A 195 -24.16 1.48 -9.19
N TYR A 196 -23.38 0.49 -9.64
CA TYR A 196 -23.03 -0.70 -8.87
C TYR A 196 -21.63 -0.61 -8.23
N ASN A 197 -21.08 0.60 -8.03
CA ASN A 197 -19.70 0.76 -7.57
C ASN A 197 -19.40 -0.04 -6.31
N THR A 198 -20.22 0.05 -5.27
CA THR A 198 -20.04 -0.63 -4.00
C THR A 198 -20.02 -2.16 -4.15
N VAL A 199 -20.91 -2.70 -4.99
CA VAL A 199 -20.98 -4.14 -5.27
C VAL A 199 -19.78 -4.61 -6.08
N LEU A 200 -19.43 -3.85 -7.14
CA LEU A 200 -18.31 -4.17 -8.03
C LEU A 200 -16.96 -4.02 -7.33
N GLN A 201 -16.83 -3.09 -6.40
CA GLN A 201 -15.58 -2.82 -5.68
C GLN A 201 -15.18 -3.97 -4.76
N GLY A 202 -16.17 -4.70 -4.22
CA GLY A 202 -15.93 -5.84 -3.35
C GLY A 202 -15.56 -5.41 -1.93
N VAL A 203 -15.13 -6.37 -1.12
CA VAL A 203 -14.78 -6.18 0.29
C VAL A 203 -13.27 -6.36 0.46
N LYS A 204 -12.65 -5.49 1.25
CA LYS A 204 -11.23 -5.57 1.56
C LYS A 204 -10.87 -6.91 2.21
N GLY A 205 -9.75 -7.48 1.80
CA GLY A 205 -9.14 -8.62 2.47
C GLY A 205 -8.14 -8.18 3.53
N GLU A 206 -7.82 -9.06 4.46
CA GLU A 206 -6.78 -8.84 5.47
C GLU A 206 -5.72 -9.93 5.36
N LYS A 207 -4.45 -9.50 5.31
CA LYS A 207 -3.31 -10.41 5.40
C LYS A 207 -2.69 -10.26 6.79
N ARG A 208 -2.75 -11.32 7.58
CA ARG A 208 -2.06 -11.41 8.87
C ARG A 208 -0.76 -12.19 8.67
N PRO A 209 0.40 -11.64 9.01
CA PRO A 209 1.62 -12.42 9.02
C PRO A 209 1.48 -13.57 10.04
N LYS A 210 1.94 -14.75 9.65
CA LYS A 210 2.03 -15.92 10.55
C LYS A 210 3.19 -15.78 11.51
#